data_5afc3793416f0c56c010bc2693d860da
#
_entry.id   5afc3793416f0c56c010bc2693d860da
#
_cell.length_a   1.000
_cell.length_b   1.000
_cell.length_c   1.000
_cell.angle_alpha   90.00
_cell.angle_beta   90.00
_cell.angle_gamma   90.00
#
_symmetry.space_group_name_H-M   'P 1'
#
loop_
_entity.id
_entity.type
_entity.pdbx_description
1 polymer ?
#
loop_
_entity_poly.entity_id
_entity_poly.type
_entity_poly.pdbx_seq_one_letter_code
_entity_poly.pdbx_strand_id
1 'polypeptide(L)'
;MADIPVYLVAGFLDAGKTNFINGILEDGFARQDPTLLLCCEEGEEEYEKNALDNVTVITIEDEEDLKCSYLKELEKEYHPKQVLIEYNGMWQMERLYREVLPANWVLYQIMTFVYAPTFEMYAKNMGQLMMEKITNADMLVFNRCTPELRDALRKRNLRMVNRRADIYLEMEDGTSEDYLTGDECPFDLSQDLIDVPDDDFGVWYVDVMDHPDRWAGKMVHMKLIMCHSKKYPGIHCPGRFVMTCCENDIQFMGLIAKGMNLNQYQNRDWVEVTGRMAVEKHAAYKGKGPVMHVISICLLYTSPSPRDA
;
A
#
# COMPACT_ATOMS: atom_id res chain seq x y z
N MET A 1 6.66 -20.31 24.21
CA MET A 1 7.79 -19.38 24.08
C MET A 1 7.16 -17.99 23.98
N ALA A 2 7.83 -16.98 24.47
CA ALA A 2 7.36 -15.60 24.24
C ALA A 2 7.55 -15.26 22.76
N ASP A 3 6.64 -14.46 22.20
CA ASP A 3 6.76 -13.98 20.84
C ASP A 3 7.93 -12.99 20.74
N ILE A 4 8.69 -13.08 19.66
CA ILE A 4 9.81 -12.20 19.36
C ILE A 4 9.36 -11.27 18.21
N PRO A 5 9.26 -9.96 18.45
CA PRO A 5 8.90 -9.01 17.41
C PRO A 5 10.01 -8.89 16.37
N VAL A 6 9.60 -8.91 15.09
CA VAL A 6 10.46 -8.72 13.92
C VAL A 6 10.12 -7.40 13.25
N TYR A 7 11.11 -6.56 13.09
CA TYR A 7 11.05 -5.31 12.35
C TYR A 7 11.77 -5.50 11.03
N LEU A 8 11.05 -5.42 9.94
CA LEU A 8 11.56 -5.68 8.60
C LEU A 8 11.80 -4.37 7.86
N VAL A 9 13.03 -4.12 7.47
CA VAL A 9 13.45 -2.98 6.63
C VAL A 9 13.69 -3.50 5.22
N ALA A 10 12.82 -3.12 4.30
CA ALA A 10 12.82 -3.55 2.91
C ALA A 10 13.07 -2.38 1.95
N GLY A 11 13.44 -2.68 0.71
CA GLY A 11 13.72 -1.68 -0.33
C GLY A 11 14.86 -2.16 -1.20
N PHE A 12 15.01 -1.59 -2.39
CA PHE A 12 16.14 -1.91 -3.27
C PHE A 12 17.46 -1.37 -2.72
N LEU A 13 18.56 -1.81 -3.32
CA LEU A 13 19.89 -1.32 -2.99
C LEU A 13 19.92 0.24 -3.06
N ASP A 14 20.68 0.86 -2.21
CA ASP A 14 20.84 2.33 -2.07
C ASP A 14 19.56 3.10 -1.71
N ALA A 15 18.51 2.41 -1.30
CA ALA A 15 17.29 3.06 -0.83
C ALA A 15 17.40 3.68 0.57
N GLY A 16 18.58 3.64 1.22
CA GLY A 16 18.82 4.25 2.53
C GLY A 16 18.43 3.40 3.73
N LYS A 17 18.27 2.09 3.57
CA LYS A 17 17.93 1.15 4.65
C LYS A 17 18.95 1.17 5.80
N THR A 18 20.22 1.02 5.47
CA THR A 18 21.32 0.99 6.45
C THR A 18 21.39 2.30 7.25
N ASN A 19 21.22 3.46 6.59
CA ASN A 19 21.20 4.76 7.24
C ASN A 19 20.03 4.89 8.22
N PHE A 20 18.86 4.43 7.82
CA PHE A 20 17.70 4.40 8.71
C PHE A 20 17.97 3.50 9.94
N ILE A 21 18.53 2.30 9.73
CA ILE A 21 18.85 1.38 10.81
C ILE A 21 19.88 2.01 11.77
N ASN A 22 20.94 2.62 11.26
CA ASN A 22 21.89 3.35 12.07
C ASN A 22 21.20 4.43 12.91
N GLY A 23 20.34 5.24 12.31
CA GLY A 23 19.60 6.29 13.00
C GLY A 23 18.74 5.76 14.17
N ILE A 24 17.94 4.71 13.96
CA ILE A 24 17.10 4.16 15.04
C ILE A 24 17.93 3.49 16.14
N LEU A 25 19.07 2.88 15.80
CA LEU A 25 19.99 2.32 16.80
C LEU A 25 20.64 3.40 17.65
N GLU A 26 21.08 4.52 17.05
CA GLU A 26 21.60 5.69 17.77
C GLU A 26 20.55 6.31 18.68
N ASP A 27 19.29 6.41 18.23
CA ASP A 27 18.15 6.86 19.01
C ASP A 27 17.78 5.92 20.17
N GLY A 28 18.40 4.73 20.18
CA GLY A 28 18.33 3.80 21.31
C GLY A 28 17.31 2.70 21.17
N PHE A 29 16.95 2.30 19.95
CA PHE A 29 16.06 1.19 19.67
C PHE A 29 16.48 -0.11 20.39
N ALA A 30 17.78 -0.39 20.45
CA ALA A 30 18.32 -1.60 21.06
C ALA A 30 18.78 -1.43 22.53
N ARG A 31 18.61 -0.26 23.16
CA ARG A 31 19.21 0.01 24.48
C ARG A 31 18.71 -0.90 25.61
N GLN A 32 17.46 -1.32 25.55
CA GLN A 32 16.84 -2.09 26.64
C GLN A 32 16.80 -3.59 26.36
N ASP A 33 16.69 -3.97 25.12
CA ASP A 33 16.47 -5.36 24.70
C ASP A 33 17.57 -5.88 23.77
N PRO A 34 18.13 -7.07 24.04
CA PRO A 34 19.06 -7.73 23.15
C PRO A 34 18.45 -7.87 21.76
N THR A 35 19.11 -7.27 20.78
CA THR A 35 18.63 -7.17 19.40
C THR A 35 19.51 -8.00 18.47
N LEU A 36 18.88 -8.86 17.66
CA LEU A 36 19.53 -9.53 16.55
C LEU A 36 19.27 -8.75 15.27
N LEU A 37 20.34 -8.27 14.64
CA LEU A 37 20.28 -7.59 13.35
C LEU A 37 20.74 -8.55 12.26
N LEU A 38 19.83 -8.94 11.37
CA LEU A 38 20.13 -9.74 10.19
C LEU A 38 20.35 -8.81 9.00
N CYS A 39 21.57 -8.75 8.49
CA CYS A 39 21.96 -8.00 7.30
C CYS A 39 21.93 -8.92 6.08
N CYS A 40 20.95 -8.76 5.21
CA CYS A 40 20.79 -9.60 4.01
C CYS A 40 21.23 -8.88 2.72
N GLU A 41 21.85 -7.72 2.82
CA GLU A 41 22.33 -6.96 1.67
C GLU A 41 23.63 -6.23 2.02
N GLU A 42 24.66 -6.40 1.23
CA GLU A 42 25.88 -5.63 1.34
C GLU A 42 25.73 -4.33 0.54
N GLY A 43 25.66 -3.21 1.25
CA GLY A 43 25.67 -1.86 0.69
C GLY A 43 27.05 -1.20 0.84
N GLU A 44 27.17 0.04 0.37
CA GLU A 44 28.38 0.86 0.58
C GLU A 44 28.50 1.34 2.03
N GLU A 45 27.40 1.35 2.78
CA GLU A 45 27.34 1.86 4.16
C GLU A 45 27.47 0.74 5.19
N GLU A 46 28.28 0.99 6.23
CA GLU A 46 28.50 0.06 7.33
C GLU A 46 27.69 0.48 8.56
N TYR A 47 27.39 -0.47 9.44
CA TYR A 47 26.79 -0.18 10.74
C TYR A 47 27.79 0.49 11.67
N GLU A 48 27.37 1.57 12.31
CA GLU A 48 28.22 2.31 13.23
C GLU A 48 28.48 1.52 14.52
N LYS A 49 29.74 1.24 14.83
CA LYS A 49 30.15 0.43 15.97
C LYS A 49 29.63 0.94 17.31
N ASN A 50 29.48 2.26 17.44
CA ASN A 50 29.00 2.90 18.69
C ASN A 50 27.48 2.73 18.90
N ALA A 51 26.72 2.43 17.83
CA ALA A 51 25.29 2.19 17.88
C ALA A 51 24.95 0.71 18.16
N LEU A 52 25.95 -0.18 18.16
CA LEU A 52 25.77 -1.64 18.28
C LEU A 52 25.78 -2.15 19.72
N ASP A 53 25.72 -1.28 20.73
CA ASP A 53 25.55 -1.73 22.10
C ASP A 53 24.27 -2.56 22.23
N ASN A 54 24.40 -3.81 22.70
CA ASN A 54 23.29 -4.76 22.83
C ASN A 54 22.72 -5.28 21.49
N VAL A 55 23.45 -5.10 20.37
CA VAL A 55 23.08 -5.58 19.03
C VAL A 55 24.08 -6.63 18.56
N THR A 56 23.58 -7.78 18.12
CA THR A 56 24.37 -8.80 17.43
C THR A 56 24.06 -8.72 15.94
N VAL A 57 25.06 -8.44 15.12
CA VAL A 57 24.91 -8.34 13.66
C VAL A 57 25.32 -9.68 13.03
N ILE A 58 24.44 -10.24 12.20
CA ILE A 58 24.68 -11.45 11.41
C ILE A 58 24.45 -11.12 9.94
N THR A 59 25.47 -11.30 9.12
CA THR A 59 25.36 -11.13 7.66
C THR A 59 24.91 -12.44 7.00
N ILE A 60 23.96 -12.34 6.08
CA ILE A 60 23.41 -13.46 5.31
C ILE A 60 23.45 -13.06 3.83
N GLU A 61 24.46 -13.54 3.12
CA GLU A 61 24.75 -13.15 1.73
C GLU A 61 23.80 -13.83 0.73
N ASP A 62 23.52 -15.11 0.95
CA ASP A 62 22.68 -15.91 0.05
C ASP A 62 21.27 -16.12 0.61
N GLU A 63 20.25 -15.94 -0.24
CA GLU A 63 18.85 -16.21 0.12
C GLU A 63 18.65 -17.64 0.61
N GLU A 64 19.43 -18.58 0.07
CA GLU A 64 19.38 -19.98 0.45
C GLU A 64 19.86 -20.25 1.88
N ASP A 65 20.64 -19.36 2.48
CA ASP A 65 21.12 -19.49 3.85
C ASP A 65 20.14 -18.93 4.87
N LEU A 66 19.23 -18.06 4.44
CA LEU A 66 18.14 -17.56 5.27
C LEU A 66 17.05 -18.63 5.42
N LYS A 67 17.18 -19.48 6.45
CA LYS A 67 16.32 -20.65 6.73
C LYS A 67 15.77 -20.64 8.14
N CYS A 68 14.57 -21.17 8.32
CA CYS A 68 13.95 -21.30 9.63
C CYS A 68 14.81 -22.08 10.65
N SER A 69 15.55 -23.11 10.21
CA SER A 69 16.45 -23.86 11.07
C SER A 69 17.60 -22.99 11.59
N TYR A 70 18.20 -22.20 10.70
CA TYR A 70 19.28 -21.30 11.06
C TYR A 70 18.82 -20.18 12.01
N LEU A 71 17.66 -19.59 11.75
CA LEU A 71 17.10 -18.57 12.65
C LEU A 71 16.82 -19.13 14.06
N LYS A 72 16.38 -20.38 14.16
CA LYS A 72 16.22 -21.06 15.46
C LYS A 72 17.55 -21.36 16.17
N GLU A 73 18.61 -21.56 15.44
CA GLU A 73 19.96 -21.70 16.00
C GLU A 73 20.45 -20.38 16.58
N LEU A 74 20.29 -19.28 15.81
CA LEU A 74 20.59 -17.92 16.26
C LEU A 74 19.76 -17.53 17.50
N GLU A 75 18.47 -17.89 17.54
CA GLU A 75 17.61 -17.65 18.71
C GLU A 75 18.15 -18.35 19.96
N LYS A 76 18.62 -19.58 19.83
CA LYS A 76 19.19 -20.34 20.96
C LYS A 76 20.54 -19.81 21.42
N GLU A 77 21.32 -19.28 20.50
CA GLU A 77 22.68 -18.79 20.77
C GLU A 77 22.65 -17.40 21.41
N TYR A 78 21.85 -16.49 20.82
CA TYR A 78 21.88 -15.05 21.18
C TYR A 78 20.72 -14.62 22.08
N HIS A 79 19.68 -15.44 22.22
CA HIS A 79 18.49 -15.15 23.05
C HIS A 79 17.89 -13.74 22.79
N PRO A 80 17.66 -13.33 21.53
CA PRO A 80 17.18 -12.00 21.23
C PRO A 80 15.79 -11.75 21.79
N LYS A 81 15.52 -10.52 22.18
CA LYS A 81 14.17 -10.05 22.57
C LYS A 81 13.44 -9.40 21.42
N GLN A 82 14.19 -8.98 20.40
CA GLN A 82 13.66 -8.42 19.16
C GLN A 82 14.62 -8.69 18.02
N VAL A 83 14.11 -8.69 16.80
CA VAL A 83 14.89 -8.93 15.59
C VAL A 83 14.65 -7.77 14.62
N LEU A 84 15.72 -7.26 14.05
CA LEU A 84 15.72 -6.29 12.97
C LEU A 84 16.30 -6.95 11.73
N ILE A 85 15.62 -6.88 10.60
CA ILE A 85 16.08 -7.51 9.36
C ILE A 85 16.23 -6.41 8.29
N GLU A 86 17.47 -6.18 7.85
CA GLU A 86 17.73 -5.48 6.60
C GLU A 86 17.60 -6.47 5.44
N TYR A 87 16.46 -6.43 4.75
CA TYR A 87 16.12 -7.44 3.77
C TYR A 87 16.63 -7.07 2.38
N ASN A 88 17.18 -8.05 1.68
CA ASN A 88 17.70 -7.84 0.34
C ASN A 88 16.57 -7.42 -0.63
N GLY A 89 16.81 -6.34 -1.36
CA GLY A 89 15.84 -5.75 -2.27
C GLY A 89 15.39 -6.67 -3.40
N MET A 90 16.20 -7.65 -3.77
CA MET A 90 15.91 -8.59 -4.86
C MET A 90 15.17 -9.84 -4.42
N TRP A 91 15.06 -10.09 -3.11
CA TRP A 91 14.40 -11.29 -2.59
C TRP A 91 12.91 -11.08 -2.43
N GLN A 92 12.14 -12.18 -2.58
CA GLN A 92 10.69 -12.17 -2.43
C GLN A 92 10.28 -12.19 -0.97
N MET A 93 9.43 -11.27 -0.56
CA MET A 93 8.97 -11.16 0.82
C MET A 93 8.05 -12.32 1.22
N GLU A 94 7.27 -12.87 0.28
CA GLU A 94 6.35 -13.98 0.55
C GLU A 94 7.08 -15.21 1.10
N ARG A 95 8.30 -15.50 0.59
CA ARG A 95 9.15 -16.58 1.11
C ARG A 95 9.53 -16.35 2.58
N LEU A 96 9.90 -15.12 2.93
CA LEU A 96 10.23 -14.78 4.32
C LEU A 96 9.07 -15.11 5.27
N TYR A 97 7.86 -14.70 4.92
CA TYR A 97 6.68 -14.87 5.79
C TYR A 97 6.25 -16.32 5.94
N ARG A 98 6.29 -17.09 4.84
CA ARG A 98 5.72 -18.45 4.81
C ARG A 98 6.68 -19.54 5.22
N GLU A 99 7.97 -19.38 4.94
CA GLU A 99 8.92 -20.49 5.00
C GLU A 99 10.07 -20.25 5.97
N VAL A 100 10.45 -18.98 6.15
CA VAL A 100 11.72 -18.65 6.82
C VAL A 100 11.51 -18.30 8.29
N LEU A 101 10.54 -17.46 8.62
CA LEU A 101 10.38 -17.02 10.00
C LEU A 101 9.93 -18.17 10.93
N PRO A 102 10.60 -18.36 12.10
CA PRO A 102 10.12 -19.25 13.14
C PRO A 102 8.72 -18.87 13.62
N ALA A 103 7.93 -19.83 14.06
CA ALA A 103 6.52 -19.61 14.43
C ALA A 103 6.30 -18.62 15.60
N ASN A 104 7.33 -18.40 16.42
CA ASN A 104 7.32 -17.43 17.53
C ASN A 104 7.96 -16.08 17.14
N TRP A 105 8.42 -15.92 15.90
CA TRP A 105 8.88 -14.64 15.38
C TRP A 105 7.73 -13.96 14.66
N VAL A 106 7.26 -12.85 15.21
CA VAL A 106 6.06 -12.16 14.73
C VAL A 106 6.46 -10.88 14.01
N LEU A 107 6.12 -10.75 12.73
CA LEU A 107 6.27 -9.50 12.02
C LEU A 107 5.46 -8.42 12.72
N TYR A 108 6.17 -7.47 13.32
CA TYR A 108 5.59 -6.38 14.06
C TYR A 108 5.41 -5.13 13.18
N GLN A 109 6.40 -4.83 12.36
CA GLN A 109 6.37 -3.70 11.44
C GLN A 109 7.21 -3.97 10.20
N ILE A 110 6.68 -3.60 9.04
CA ILE A 110 7.36 -3.64 7.75
C ILE A 110 7.56 -2.20 7.27
N MET A 111 8.82 -1.80 7.14
CA MET A 111 9.23 -0.47 6.70
C MET A 111 9.88 -0.59 5.34
N THR A 112 9.29 0.03 4.32
CA THR A 112 9.82 -0.03 2.95
C THR A 112 10.42 1.31 2.57
N PHE A 113 11.67 1.30 2.14
CA PHE A 113 12.41 2.45 1.66
C PHE A 113 12.50 2.43 0.13
N VAL A 114 12.24 3.56 -0.48
CA VAL A 114 12.26 3.74 -1.93
C VAL A 114 13.09 4.97 -2.28
N TYR A 115 14.11 4.77 -3.09
CA TYR A 115 14.86 5.88 -3.68
C TYR A 115 14.00 6.55 -4.76
N ALA A 116 13.42 7.71 -4.45
CA ALA A 116 12.42 8.38 -5.29
C ALA A 116 12.88 8.63 -6.74
N PRO A 117 14.15 9.04 -7.00
CA PRO A 117 14.63 9.27 -8.37
C PRO A 117 14.58 8.04 -9.28
N THR A 118 14.67 6.82 -8.73
CA THR A 118 14.65 5.57 -9.51
C THR A 118 13.33 4.83 -9.46
N PHE A 119 12.35 5.31 -8.71
CA PHE A 119 11.08 4.65 -8.49
C PHE A 119 10.36 4.26 -9.79
N GLU A 120 10.21 5.20 -10.73
CA GLU A 120 9.54 4.94 -12.01
C GLU A 120 10.26 3.90 -12.86
N MET A 121 11.59 3.90 -12.83
CA MET A 121 12.40 2.91 -13.53
C MET A 121 12.18 1.50 -12.95
N TYR A 122 12.23 1.36 -11.63
CA TYR A 122 11.99 0.08 -10.97
C TYR A 122 10.53 -0.37 -11.09
N ALA A 123 9.58 0.53 -10.96
CA ALA A 123 8.17 0.22 -11.15
C ALA A 123 7.88 -0.31 -12.56
N LYS A 124 8.58 0.19 -13.58
CA LYS A 124 8.44 -0.27 -14.97
C LYS A 124 9.15 -1.60 -15.25
N ASN A 125 10.37 -1.78 -14.73
CA ASN A 125 11.21 -2.92 -15.10
C ASN A 125 11.09 -4.09 -14.13
N MET A 126 10.76 -3.84 -12.87
CA MET A 126 10.66 -4.81 -11.78
C MET A 126 9.37 -4.62 -10.98
N GLY A 127 8.28 -4.27 -11.69
CA GLY A 127 7.02 -3.82 -11.08
C GLY A 127 6.48 -4.78 -10.04
N GLN A 128 6.47 -6.08 -10.29
CA GLN A 128 5.96 -7.07 -9.35
C GLN A 128 6.74 -7.05 -8.01
N LEU A 129 8.07 -7.02 -8.08
CA LEU A 129 8.92 -7.03 -6.87
C LEU A 129 8.83 -5.71 -6.10
N MET A 130 8.77 -4.57 -6.80
CA MET A 130 8.57 -3.26 -6.19
C MET A 130 7.20 -3.18 -5.50
N MET A 131 6.15 -3.63 -6.19
CA MET A 131 4.79 -3.54 -5.67
C MET A 131 4.54 -4.51 -4.51
N GLU A 132 5.17 -5.67 -4.49
CA GLU A 132 5.15 -6.56 -3.33
C GLU A 132 5.63 -5.83 -2.07
N LYS A 133 6.74 -5.09 -2.17
CA LYS A 133 7.30 -4.32 -1.05
C LYS A 133 6.38 -3.18 -0.62
N ILE A 134 5.80 -2.45 -1.57
CA ILE A 134 4.86 -1.36 -1.29
C ILE A 134 3.55 -1.89 -0.66
N THR A 135 2.99 -2.96 -1.22
CA THR A 135 1.70 -3.52 -0.78
C THR A 135 1.75 -4.06 0.66
N ASN A 136 2.90 -4.59 1.06
CA ASN A 136 3.07 -5.20 2.38
C ASN A 136 3.61 -4.22 3.44
N ALA A 137 4.00 -3.01 3.08
CA ALA A 137 4.54 -2.03 4.01
C ALA A 137 3.49 -1.54 5.02
N ASP A 138 3.89 -1.38 6.29
CA ASP A 138 3.17 -0.59 7.29
C ASP A 138 3.63 0.87 7.23
N MET A 139 4.89 1.10 6.88
CA MET A 139 5.48 2.41 6.64
C MET A 139 6.23 2.40 5.31
N LEU A 140 6.00 3.42 4.49
CA LEU A 140 6.64 3.60 3.19
C LEU A 140 7.33 4.96 3.14
N VAL A 141 8.62 4.97 2.91
CA VAL A 141 9.42 6.18 2.85
C VAL A 141 10.02 6.34 1.46
N PHE A 142 9.65 7.42 0.78
CA PHE A 142 10.33 7.86 -0.44
C PHE A 142 11.37 8.89 -0.06
N ASN A 143 12.63 8.57 -0.23
CA ASN A 143 13.70 9.48 0.14
C ASN A 143 14.30 10.23 -1.08
N ARG A 144 15.03 11.29 -0.78
CA ARG A 144 15.67 12.18 -1.76
C ARG A 144 14.67 12.67 -2.81
N CYS A 145 13.50 13.11 -2.33
CA CYS A 145 12.47 13.68 -3.17
C CYS A 145 12.81 15.12 -3.57
N THR A 146 12.67 15.43 -4.85
CA THR A 146 12.55 16.82 -5.31
C THR A 146 11.08 17.22 -5.34
N PRO A 147 10.76 18.54 -5.42
CA PRO A 147 9.37 18.98 -5.56
C PRO A 147 8.65 18.34 -6.76
N GLU A 148 9.36 18.14 -7.88
CA GLU A 148 8.81 17.53 -9.10
C GLU A 148 8.50 16.04 -8.87
N LEU A 149 9.40 15.30 -8.20
CA LEU A 149 9.20 13.89 -7.86
C LEU A 149 8.05 13.74 -6.86
N ARG A 150 7.97 14.60 -5.84
CA ARG A 150 6.84 14.64 -4.91
C ARG A 150 5.50 14.75 -5.64
N ASP A 151 5.40 15.72 -6.57
CA ASP A 151 4.17 15.95 -7.32
C ASP A 151 3.85 14.78 -8.28
N ALA A 152 4.87 14.14 -8.85
CA ALA A 152 4.71 12.94 -9.66
C ALA A 152 4.24 11.74 -8.80
N LEU A 153 4.82 11.52 -7.62
CA LEU A 153 4.43 10.46 -6.69
C LEU A 153 2.98 10.64 -6.21
N ARG A 154 2.57 11.88 -5.90
CA ARG A 154 1.17 12.18 -5.51
C ARG A 154 0.16 11.83 -6.60
N LYS A 155 0.53 12.04 -7.88
CA LYS A 155 -0.31 11.62 -9.03
C LYS A 155 -0.41 10.11 -9.21
N ARG A 156 0.56 9.34 -8.71
CA ARG A 156 0.58 7.87 -8.79
C ARG A 156 -0.47 7.18 -7.95
N ASN A 157 -1.06 7.90 -7.00
CA ASN A 157 -2.06 7.38 -6.07
C ASN A 157 -1.67 6.06 -5.39
N LEU A 158 -0.53 6.09 -4.69
CA LEU A 158 0.01 4.92 -3.98
C LEU A 158 -0.95 4.33 -2.94
N ARG A 159 -1.93 5.12 -2.48
CA ARG A 159 -3.02 4.64 -1.62
C ARG A 159 -3.89 3.58 -2.26
N MET A 160 -3.95 3.50 -3.58
CA MET A 160 -4.64 2.39 -4.27
C MET A 160 -3.90 1.06 -4.11
N VAL A 161 -2.57 1.13 -4.04
CA VAL A 161 -1.72 -0.04 -3.85
C VAL A 161 -1.72 -0.47 -2.38
N ASN A 162 -1.52 0.49 -1.47
CA ASN A 162 -1.51 0.22 -0.03
C ASN A 162 -2.23 1.34 0.74
N ARG A 163 -3.44 1.03 1.20
CA ARG A 163 -4.32 1.96 1.94
C ARG A 163 -3.94 2.11 3.41
N ARG A 164 -3.13 1.21 3.95
CA ARG A 164 -2.83 1.14 5.39
C ARG A 164 -1.49 1.77 5.75
N ALA A 165 -0.54 1.79 4.81
CA ALA A 165 0.78 2.31 5.07
C ALA A 165 0.75 3.80 5.43
N ASP A 166 1.53 4.17 6.41
CA ASP A 166 1.95 5.55 6.59
C ASP A 166 3.02 5.87 5.55
N ILE A 167 2.78 6.88 4.71
CA ILE A 167 3.65 7.20 3.58
C ILE A 167 4.30 8.56 3.80
N TYR A 168 5.63 8.59 3.82
CA TYR A 168 6.45 9.77 4.03
C TYR A 168 7.32 10.08 2.82
N LEU A 169 7.51 11.37 2.56
CA LEU A 169 8.41 11.89 1.54
C LEU A 169 9.54 12.64 2.24
N GLU A 170 10.74 12.10 2.17
CA GLU A 170 11.96 12.77 2.64
C GLU A 170 12.54 13.59 1.50
N MET A 171 12.55 14.90 1.68
CA MET A 171 13.05 15.84 0.68
C MET A 171 14.58 15.91 0.71
N GLU A 172 15.18 16.36 -0.41
CA GLU A 172 16.64 16.53 -0.51
C GLU A 172 17.23 17.51 0.53
N ASP A 173 16.42 18.45 1.01
CA ASP A 173 16.82 19.41 2.06
C ASP A 173 16.76 18.83 3.48
N GLY A 174 16.39 17.55 3.64
CA GLY A 174 16.27 16.84 4.91
C GLY A 174 14.93 17.06 5.63
N THR A 175 13.99 17.78 5.01
CA THR A 175 12.63 17.87 5.56
C THR A 175 11.83 16.63 5.21
N SER A 176 10.88 16.25 6.08
CA SER A 176 9.95 15.16 5.83
C SER A 176 8.54 15.70 5.70
N GLU A 177 7.84 15.25 4.68
CA GLU A 177 6.43 15.57 4.43
C GLU A 177 5.61 14.28 4.44
N ASP A 178 4.38 14.38 4.95
CA ASP A 178 3.40 13.32 4.71
C ASP A 178 3.04 13.28 3.20
N TYR A 179 2.91 12.08 2.66
CA TYR A 179 2.48 11.90 1.26
C TYR A 179 1.14 12.57 0.99
N LEU A 180 0.22 12.50 1.93
CA LEU A 180 -1.02 13.25 1.94
C LEU A 180 -0.80 14.53 2.77
N THR A 181 -0.56 15.64 2.12
CA THR A 181 -0.59 16.95 2.77
C THR A 181 -2.03 17.37 2.98
N GLY A 182 -2.51 17.14 4.20
CA GLY A 182 -3.84 17.59 4.59
C GLY A 182 -4.98 16.71 4.08
N ASP A 183 -6.14 16.99 4.63
CA ASP A 183 -7.42 16.35 4.32
C ASP A 183 -8.03 16.93 3.02
N GLU A 184 -7.17 17.31 2.07
CA GLU A 184 -7.62 17.93 0.82
C GLU A 184 -8.24 16.89 -0.10
N CYS A 185 -9.53 17.09 -0.35
CA CYS A 185 -10.25 16.31 -1.34
C CYS A 185 -9.70 16.66 -2.74
N PRO A 186 -9.34 15.68 -3.57
CA PRO A 186 -8.86 15.92 -4.93
C PRO A 186 -9.96 16.46 -5.89
N PHE A 187 -11.19 16.55 -5.39
CA PHE A 187 -12.36 17.03 -6.13
C PHE A 187 -12.96 18.27 -5.47
N ASP A 188 -13.48 19.17 -6.28
CA ASP A 188 -14.23 20.35 -5.81
C ASP A 188 -15.61 19.93 -5.30
N LEU A 189 -15.73 19.75 -3.98
CA LEU A 189 -16.97 19.37 -3.32
C LEU A 189 -17.99 20.51 -3.23
N SER A 190 -17.68 21.71 -3.70
CA SER A 190 -18.64 22.82 -3.75
C SER A 190 -19.62 22.73 -4.93
N GLN A 191 -19.31 21.89 -5.92
CA GLN A 191 -20.15 21.70 -7.09
C GLN A 191 -21.43 20.92 -6.75
N ASP A 192 -22.55 21.28 -7.43
CA ASP A 192 -23.82 20.58 -7.30
C ASP A 192 -23.75 19.15 -7.85
N LEU A 193 -22.98 18.96 -8.92
CA LEU A 193 -22.69 17.67 -9.55
C LEU A 193 -21.20 17.56 -9.78
N ILE A 194 -20.58 16.54 -9.19
CA ILE A 194 -19.16 16.27 -9.32
C ILE A 194 -19.00 15.24 -10.43
N ASP A 195 -18.44 15.66 -11.55
CA ASP A 195 -18.06 14.75 -12.62
C ASP A 195 -16.74 14.06 -12.28
N VAL A 196 -16.72 12.72 -12.33
CA VAL A 196 -15.54 11.91 -12.08
C VAL A 196 -15.03 11.38 -13.41
N PRO A 197 -13.94 11.96 -13.94
CA PRO A 197 -13.33 11.51 -15.18
C PRO A 197 -12.87 10.05 -15.12
N ASP A 198 -12.78 9.42 -16.28
CA ASP A 198 -12.39 8.01 -16.37
C ASP A 198 -11.02 7.74 -15.73
N ASP A 199 -10.05 8.62 -15.89
CA ASP A 199 -8.71 8.47 -15.33
C ASP A 199 -8.65 8.76 -13.82
N ASP A 200 -9.63 9.47 -13.28
CA ASP A 200 -9.68 9.87 -11.87
C ASP A 200 -10.57 8.95 -11.00
N PHE A 201 -11.18 7.92 -11.60
CA PHE A 201 -12.04 6.99 -10.86
C PHE A 201 -11.32 6.35 -9.67
N GLY A 202 -10.08 5.95 -9.83
CA GLY A 202 -9.29 5.34 -8.77
C GLY A 202 -9.04 6.30 -7.61
N VAL A 203 -8.68 7.54 -7.91
CA VAL A 203 -8.49 8.62 -6.92
C VAL A 203 -9.79 8.88 -6.15
N TRP A 204 -10.90 9.02 -6.88
CA TRP A 204 -12.22 9.17 -6.30
C TRP A 204 -12.61 8.00 -5.39
N TYR A 205 -12.39 6.77 -5.85
CA TYR A 205 -12.74 5.57 -5.09
C TYR A 205 -12.03 5.49 -3.75
N VAL A 206 -10.72 5.76 -3.74
CA VAL A 206 -9.92 5.77 -2.51
C VAL A 206 -10.44 6.85 -1.56
N ASP A 207 -10.64 8.07 -2.05
CA ASP A 207 -11.11 9.17 -1.22
C ASP A 207 -12.50 8.91 -0.60
N VAL A 208 -13.44 8.39 -1.39
CA VAL A 208 -14.78 8.02 -0.90
C VAL A 208 -14.72 6.90 0.15
N MET A 209 -13.80 5.97 0.00
CA MET A 209 -13.65 4.86 0.94
C MET A 209 -12.93 5.26 2.23
N ASP A 210 -12.00 6.20 2.17
CA ASP A 210 -11.24 6.67 3.33
C ASP A 210 -11.99 7.77 4.09
N HIS A 211 -12.72 8.63 3.38
CA HIS A 211 -13.43 9.78 3.92
C HIS A 211 -14.91 9.80 3.50
N PRO A 212 -15.71 8.76 3.77
CA PRO A 212 -17.06 8.63 3.25
C PRO A 212 -18.00 9.77 3.71
N ASP A 213 -17.77 10.33 4.90
CA ASP A 213 -18.63 11.36 5.46
C ASP A 213 -18.58 12.69 4.67
N ARG A 214 -17.43 13.04 4.06
CA ARG A 214 -17.34 14.26 3.24
C ARG A 214 -18.10 14.16 1.92
N TRP A 215 -18.34 12.93 1.45
CA TRP A 215 -19.12 12.67 0.25
C TRP A 215 -20.62 12.52 0.53
N ALA A 216 -21.03 12.38 1.79
CA ALA A 216 -22.43 12.23 2.15
C ALA A 216 -23.28 13.39 1.63
N GLY A 217 -24.30 13.05 0.84
CA GLY A 217 -25.21 14.03 0.19
C GLY A 217 -24.70 14.59 -1.15
N LYS A 218 -23.43 14.38 -1.52
CA LYS A 218 -22.88 14.85 -2.80
C LYS A 218 -23.46 14.07 -3.98
N MET A 219 -23.65 14.79 -5.08
CA MET A 219 -24.04 14.20 -6.36
C MET A 219 -22.80 13.92 -7.18
N VAL A 220 -22.70 12.72 -7.71
CA VAL A 220 -21.59 12.28 -8.56
C VAL A 220 -22.08 11.74 -9.88
N HIS A 221 -21.31 11.97 -10.93
CA HIS A 221 -21.56 11.47 -12.28
C HIS A 221 -20.29 10.75 -12.80
N MET A 222 -20.45 9.54 -13.34
CA MET A 222 -19.32 8.75 -13.84
C MET A 222 -19.76 7.58 -14.70
N LYS A 223 -18.80 6.98 -15.41
CA LYS A 223 -18.99 5.76 -16.20
C LYS A 223 -18.46 4.56 -15.42
N LEU A 224 -19.27 3.52 -15.30
CA LEU A 224 -18.98 2.33 -14.50
C LEU A 224 -19.30 1.05 -15.27
N ILE A 225 -18.73 -0.04 -14.82
CA ILE A 225 -19.08 -1.40 -15.26
C ILE A 225 -20.04 -1.98 -14.24
N MET A 226 -21.19 -2.47 -14.68
CA MET A 226 -22.15 -3.11 -13.80
C MET A 226 -21.62 -4.44 -13.25
N CYS A 227 -21.78 -4.63 -11.95
CA CYS A 227 -21.45 -5.86 -11.25
C CYS A 227 -22.53 -6.20 -10.23
N HIS A 228 -22.99 -7.43 -10.23
CA HIS A 228 -23.89 -7.99 -9.22
C HIS A 228 -23.12 -8.89 -8.26
N SER A 229 -23.26 -8.66 -6.99
CA SER A 229 -22.53 -9.42 -5.97
C SER A 229 -23.02 -10.87 -5.91
N LYS A 230 -22.10 -11.81 -6.11
CA LYS A 230 -22.39 -13.24 -5.87
C LYS A 230 -22.52 -13.57 -4.38
N LYS A 231 -21.79 -12.85 -3.53
CA LYS A 231 -21.75 -13.07 -2.08
C LYS A 231 -22.98 -12.49 -1.38
N TYR A 232 -23.55 -11.42 -1.91
CA TYR A 232 -24.71 -10.74 -1.36
C TYR A 232 -25.77 -10.59 -2.45
N PRO A 233 -26.68 -11.57 -2.62
CA PRO A 233 -27.74 -11.52 -3.65
C PRO A 233 -28.59 -10.27 -3.53
N GLY A 234 -28.86 -9.62 -4.66
CA GLY A 234 -29.61 -8.35 -4.72
C GLY A 234 -28.78 -7.09 -4.44
N ILE A 235 -27.47 -7.23 -4.22
CA ILE A 235 -26.56 -6.11 -4.10
C ILE A 235 -25.87 -5.85 -5.44
N HIS A 236 -25.91 -4.59 -5.85
CA HIS A 236 -25.26 -4.08 -7.04
C HIS A 236 -24.00 -3.32 -6.64
N CYS A 237 -22.90 -3.60 -7.29
CA CYS A 237 -21.60 -2.98 -7.02
C CYS A 237 -20.98 -2.50 -8.33
N PRO A 238 -21.58 -1.49 -8.99
CA PRO A 238 -20.94 -0.92 -10.18
C PRO A 238 -19.58 -0.34 -9.81
N GLY A 239 -18.64 -0.47 -10.73
CA GLY A 239 -17.26 -0.08 -10.48
C GLY A 239 -16.42 -0.09 -11.74
N ARG A 240 -15.10 -0.12 -11.58
CA ARG A 240 -14.16 -0.22 -12.70
C ARG A 240 -13.03 -1.18 -12.38
N PHE A 241 -12.42 -1.70 -13.43
CA PHE A 241 -11.12 -2.33 -13.31
C PHE A 241 -10.06 -1.24 -13.20
N VAL A 242 -9.26 -1.34 -12.16
CA VAL A 242 -8.18 -0.40 -11.90
C VAL A 242 -6.87 -1.16 -11.85
N MET A 243 -5.92 -0.71 -12.64
CA MET A 243 -4.56 -1.20 -12.59
C MET A 243 -3.87 -0.56 -11.37
N THR A 244 -3.48 -1.39 -10.40
CA THR A 244 -2.84 -0.88 -9.19
C THR A 244 -1.34 -0.71 -9.36
N CYS A 245 -0.66 -1.65 -10.01
CA CYS A 245 0.78 -1.60 -10.14
C CYS A 245 1.31 -1.95 -11.55
N CYS A 246 0.74 -2.95 -12.20
CA CYS A 246 1.15 -3.39 -13.53
C CYS A 246 -0.02 -4.07 -14.25
N GLU A 247 0.15 -4.37 -15.54
CA GLU A 247 -0.89 -5.01 -16.36
C GLU A 247 -1.40 -6.35 -15.78
N ASN A 248 -0.62 -6.99 -14.91
CA ASN A 248 -1.00 -8.26 -14.29
C ASN A 248 -1.76 -8.09 -12.97
N ASP A 249 -1.82 -6.87 -12.42
CA ASP A 249 -2.51 -6.58 -11.16
C ASP A 249 -3.66 -5.60 -11.41
N ILE A 250 -4.69 -6.12 -12.04
CA ILE A 250 -5.93 -5.40 -12.31
C ILE A 250 -6.98 -5.87 -11.31
N GLN A 251 -7.49 -4.94 -10.50
CA GLN A 251 -8.52 -5.22 -9.51
C GLN A 251 -9.83 -4.52 -9.87
N PHE A 252 -10.95 -5.20 -9.63
CA PHE A 252 -12.26 -4.58 -9.77
C PHE A 252 -12.62 -3.83 -8.49
N MET A 253 -12.74 -2.51 -8.59
CA MET A 253 -13.13 -1.63 -7.50
C MET A 253 -14.59 -1.20 -7.69
N GLY A 254 -15.48 -1.75 -6.86
CA GLY A 254 -16.91 -1.49 -6.94
C GLY A 254 -17.46 -0.90 -5.66
N LEU A 255 -18.43 -0.02 -5.81
CA LEU A 255 -19.14 0.63 -4.71
C LEU A 255 -20.57 0.09 -4.64
N ILE A 256 -21.09 -0.10 -3.42
CA ILE A 256 -22.48 -0.52 -3.25
C ILE A 256 -23.41 0.55 -3.84
N ALA A 257 -24.28 0.13 -4.76
CA ALA A 257 -25.27 0.97 -5.37
C ALA A 257 -26.69 0.46 -5.06
N LYS A 258 -27.58 1.41 -4.80
CA LYS A 258 -29.01 1.21 -4.59
C LYS A 258 -29.79 2.15 -5.52
N GLY A 259 -30.96 1.74 -5.94
CA GLY A 259 -31.82 2.60 -6.76
C GLY A 259 -32.65 1.84 -7.77
N MET A 260 -33.26 2.58 -8.70
CA MET A 260 -34.23 2.04 -9.62
C MET A 260 -33.61 1.11 -10.65
N ASN A 261 -34.24 -0.06 -10.84
CA ASN A 261 -34.04 -0.94 -12.00
C ASN A 261 -32.60 -1.38 -12.31
N LEU A 262 -31.70 -1.43 -11.30
CA LEU A 262 -30.33 -1.88 -11.52
C LEU A 262 -30.28 -3.33 -12.01
N ASN A 263 -31.30 -4.14 -11.75
CA ASN A 263 -31.42 -5.52 -12.23
C ASN A 263 -31.61 -5.67 -13.75
N GLN A 264 -31.94 -4.60 -14.47
CA GLN A 264 -32.09 -4.66 -15.93
C GLN A 264 -30.75 -4.69 -16.67
N TYR A 265 -29.66 -4.29 -16.00
CA TYR A 265 -28.31 -4.32 -16.56
C TYR A 265 -27.63 -5.64 -16.22
N GLN A 266 -26.80 -6.13 -17.12
CA GLN A 266 -26.06 -7.36 -16.91
C GLN A 266 -24.66 -7.10 -16.33
N ASN A 267 -24.04 -8.13 -15.76
CA ASN A 267 -22.62 -8.04 -15.39
C ASN A 267 -21.77 -7.71 -16.61
N ARG A 268 -20.87 -6.76 -16.46
CA ARG A 268 -19.99 -6.20 -17.49
C ARG A 268 -20.63 -5.19 -18.45
N ASP A 269 -21.90 -4.86 -18.30
CA ASP A 269 -22.46 -3.73 -19.03
C ASP A 269 -21.77 -2.44 -18.62
N TRP A 270 -21.37 -1.64 -19.61
CA TRP A 270 -20.95 -0.27 -19.36
C TRP A 270 -22.16 0.62 -19.17
N VAL A 271 -22.14 1.37 -18.09
CA VAL A 271 -23.24 2.27 -17.72
C VAL A 271 -22.71 3.64 -17.33
N GLU A 272 -23.46 4.66 -17.68
CA GLU A 272 -23.23 6.02 -17.19
C GLU A 272 -24.23 6.27 -16.06
N VAL A 273 -23.70 6.68 -14.91
CA VAL A 273 -24.45 6.73 -13.66
C VAL A 273 -24.35 8.12 -13.05
N THR A 274 -25.49 8.65 -12.64
CA THR A 274 -25.56 9.77 -11.72
C THR A 274 -26.21 9.30 -10.43
N GLY A 275 -25.56 9.56 -9.30
CA GLY A 275 -26.04 9.12 -8.01
C GLY A 275 -25.71 10.06 -6.88
N ARG A 276 -26.46 9.93 -5.79
CA ARG A 276 -26.21 10.65 -4.54
C ARG A 276 -25.46 9.74 -3.59
N MET A 277 -24.36 10.24 -3.04
CA MET A 277 -23.57 9.50 -2.06
C MET A 277 -24.21 9.55 -0.67
N ALA A 278 -24.16 8.45 0.05
CA ALA A 278 -24.63 8.31 1.43
C ALA A 278 -23.69 7.42 2.23
N VAL A 279 -23.75 7.49 3.55
CA VAL A 279 -23.00 6.60 4.47
C VAL A 279 -23.99 5.72 5.20
N GLU A 280 -23.96 4.42 4.93
CA GLU A 280 -24.93 3.47 5.45
C GLU A 280 -24.28 2.24 6.09
N LYS A 281 -25.00 1.60 7.03
CA LYS A 281 -24.59 0.29 7.53
C LYS A 281 -24.83 -0.77 6.46
N HIS A 282 -23.77 -1.54 6.19
CA HIS A 282 -23.87 -2.67 5.27
C HIS A 282 -22.92 -3.81 5.68
N ALA A 283 -23.36 -5.06 5.50
CA ALA A 283 -22.58 -6.24 5.89
C ALA A 283 -21.22 -6.33 5.17
N ALA A 284 -21.09 -5.79 3.97
CA ALA A 284 -19.84 -5.77 3.23
C ALA A 284 -18.77 -4.86 3.85
N TYR A 285 -19.15 -3.86 4.64
CA TYR A 285 -18.23 -2.89 5.26
C TYR A 285 -17.88 -3.21 6.73
N LYS A 286 -18.38 -4.33 7.29
CA LYS A 286 -18.26 -4.60 8.74
C LYS A 286 -18.74 -3.44 9.64
N GLY A 287 -19.54 -2.51 9.08
CA GLY A 287 -20.01 -1.30 9.77
C GLY A 287 -20.72 -0.36 8.80
N LYS A 288 -20.40 0.93 8.90
CA LYS A 288 -20.85 1.95 7.97
C LYS A 288 -19.83 2.09 6.83
N GLY A 289 -20.32 2.37 5.63
CA GLY A 289 -19.50 2.66 4.48
C GLY A 289 -20.27 3.40 3.38
N PRO A 290 -19.60 3.83 2.31
CA PRO A 290 -20.19 4.62 1.25
C PRO A 290 -21.16 3.79 0.40
N VAL A 291 -22.33 4.37 0.12
CA VAL A 291 -23.37 3.79 -0.74
C VAL A 291 -23.81 4.84 -1.74
N MET A 292 -23.92 4.48 -3.01
CA MET A 292 -24.43 5.35 -4.06
C MET A 292 -25.92 5.08 -4.26
N HIS A 293 -26.76 6.10 -4.04
CA HIS A 293 -28.16 6.07 -4.43
C HIS A 293 -28.28 6.56 -5.87
N VAL A 294 -28.47 5.62 -6.79
CA VAL A 294 -28.56 5.89 -8.23
C VAL A 294 -29.85 6.66 -8.54
N ILE A 295 -29.70 7.81 -9.17
CA ILE A 295 -30.78 8.68 -9.60
C ILE A 295 -31.07 8.50 -11.09
N SER A 296 -30.02 8.43 -11.91
CA SER A 296 -30.12 8.08 -13.31
C SER A 296 -29.03 7.11 -13.72
N ILE A 297 -29.36 6.22 -14.67
CA ILE A 297 -28.44 5.25 -15.23
C ILE A 297 -28.85 4.97 -16.66
N CYS A 298 -27.88 4.93 -17.57
CA CYS A 298 -28.07 4.52 -18.95
C CYS A 298 -26.96 3.57 -19.42
N LEU A 299 -27.31 2.70 -20.38
CA LEU A 299 -26.37 1.79 -21.01
C LEU A 299 -25.46 2.54 -21.98
N LEU A 300 -24.17 2.28 -21.92
CA LEU A 300 -23.19 2.69 -22.92
C LEU A 300 -22.94 1.56 -23.89
N TYR A 301 -23.03 1.84 -25.20
CA TYR A 301 -22.84 0.83 -26.24
C TYR A 301 -21.39 0.61 -26.66
N THR A 302 -20.49 1.47 -26.17
CA THR A 302 -19.04 1.39 -26.42
C THR A 302 -18.27 1.54 -25.12
N SER A 303 -17.19 0.76 -24.97
CA SER A 303 -16.26 0.94 -23.85
C SER A 303 -15.63 2.34 -23.90
N PRO A 304 -15.58 3.07 -22.80
CA PRO A 304 -14.98 4.41 -22.76
C PRO A 304 -13.45 4.40 -22.92
N SER A 305 -12.79 3.28 -22.70
CA SER A 305 -11.34 3.15 -22.85
C SER A 305 -10.94 1.85 -23.53
N PRO A 306 -9.98 1.87 -24.47
CA PRO A 306 -9.40 0.65 -25.05
C PRO A 306 -8.70 -0.26 -24.04
N ARG A 307 -8.38 0.26 -22.85
CA ARG A 307 -7.75 -0.52 -21.76
C ARG A 307 -8.75 -1.31 -20.92
N ASP A 308 -10.03 -1.02 -21.07
CA ASP A 308 -11.13 -1.62 -20.31
C ASP A 308 -11.94 -2.66 -21.14
N ALA A 309 -11.48 -2.99 -22.36
CA ALA A 309 -12.12 -3.91 -23.29
C ALA A 309 -11.62 -5.37 -23.16
#